data_f54e7c0d417ffa016f6fb2ac9eaaa7fe
#
_entry.id   f54e7c0d417ffa016f6fb2ac9eaaa7fe
#
_cell.length_a   1.000
_cell.length_b   1.000
_cell.length_c   1.000
_cell.angle_alpha   90.00
_cell.angle_beta   90.00
_cell.angle_gamma   90.00
#
_symmetry.space_group_name_H-M   'P 1'
#
loop_
_entity.id
_entity.type
_entity.pdbx_description
1 polymer ?
#
loop_
_entity_poly.entity_id
_entity_poly.type
_entity_poly.pdbx_seq_one_letter_code
_entity_poly.pdbx_strand_id
1 'polypeptide(L)'
;LPTLLLISVLAFLPLVAAAQDVETGTKGMVASAHELASQAGAEILAAGGNAVDAAVATAFAITVVEPNASSLGGEGYMVLSLANGRNLAIDFRSWAPGRVTLETDASVMFGPEGTCIPGLVAGLALALQEYGTKPLDEVMAPAIRLARDGFPLDAVLYDRLSELYGFTEYGTDPVVGPIYFPDGLVPEIGSPVVNEDLARALELIAEEGAYAFYRGEIADAIVKDMEGWFTSADLQRYQAVERDAIISEYRGYTVIGTPPNVAGTVVAEALNILDNFDLSETAGWQDPKAIHLMAEALKLASADRGPYVGDPDFHDVPLAGLLSEEYATQRAALIDIGAAISPPRETPVGDPYPFLEPPIGAPDGEESPSTTHISVLDAAGNAVAITQTISSFWGSQDMIHGYGFFMNNEFHNFNSFNPDLPDAVNVVAPYKRPRTVLAPTVVRNPEGQVVLVIGTPGAGRIPSTVVQTIVNVIDFGMELEDAIAAPKFTSRVGYPVLHMEGGYSEETIAALEALGHQVDNNHGVLDYFFGGINAIIVEDGVMTGVGSFRRAGGAAGWE
;
A
#
# COMPACT_ATOMS: atom_id res chain seq x y z
N LEU A 1 -66.85 -9.24 2.92
CA LEU A 1 -65.48 -8.97 3.37
C LEU A 1 -64.63 -8.64 2.16
N PRO A 2 -64.11 -7.39 1.99
CA PRO A 2 -63.21 -7.07 0.89
C PRO A 2 -61.76 -7.35 1.31
N THR A 3 -61.06 -8.05 0.43
CA THR A 3 -59.64 -8.38 0.52
C THR A 3 -58.80 -7.11 0.23
N LEU A 4 -58.09 -6.60 1.22
CA LEU A 4 -57.09 -5.55 1.03
C LEU A 4 -55.86 -6.13 0.33
N LEU A 5 -55.59 -5.67 -0.88
CA LEU A 5 -54.32 -5.86 -1.59
C LEU A 5 -53.28 -4.90 -1.00
N LEU A 6 -52.29 -5.41 -0.26
CA LEU A 6 -51.11 -4.65 0.15
C LEU A 6 -50.18 -4.53 -1.07
N ILE A 7 -50.13 -3.37 -1.70
CA ILE A 7 -49.10 -3.02 -2.69
C ILE A 7 -47.88 -2.55 -1.90
N SER A 8 -46.85 -3.40 -1.79
CA SER A 8 -45.56 -2.97 -1.32
C SER A 8 -44.86 -2.15 -2.42
N VAL A 9 -44.86 -0.83 -2.23
CA VAL A 9 -44.01 0.09 -3.03
C VAL A 9 -42.57 -0.13 -2.56
N LEU A 10 -41.79 -0.90 -3.32
CA LEU A 10 -40.34 -0.85 -3.23
C LEU A 10 -39.88 0.53 -3.68
N ALA A 11 -39.55 1.39 -2.73
CA ALA A 11 -38.85 2.63 -3.00
C ALA A 11 -37.44 2.25 -3.49
N PHE A 12 -37.19 2.35 -4.79
CA PHE A 12 -35.85 2.48 -5.33
C PHE A 12 -35.30 3.81 -4.80
N LEU A 13 -34.52 3.75 -3.72
CA LEU A 13 -33.58 4.82 -3.39
C LEU A 13 -32.56 4.82 -4.52
N PRO A 14 -32.35 5.95 -5.24
CA PRO A 14 -31.20 6.04 -6.11
C PRO A 14 -29.97 5.86 -5.23
N LEU A 15 -29.12 4.90 -5.57
CA LEU A 15 -27.72 4.88 -5.12
C LEU A 15 -27.18 6.25 -5.55
N VAL A 16 -27.02 7.16 -4.62
CA VAL A 16 -26.19 8.35 -4.83
C VAL A 16 -24.79 7.76 -4.94
N ALA A 17 -24.30 7.59 -6.17
CA ALA A 17 -22.90 7.38 -6.42
C ALA A 17 -22.19 8.51 -5.67
N ALA A 18 -21.34 8.15 -4.70
CA ALA A 18 -20.43 9.12 -4.10
C ALA A 18 -19.75 9.85 -5.24
N ALA A 19 -19.70 11.17 -5.18
CA ALA A 19 -19.02 11.97 -6.19
C ALA A 19 -17.59 11.42 -6.32
N GLN A 20 -17.22 11.02 -7.52
CA GLN A 20 -15.88 10.55 -7.83
C GLN A 20 -14.97 11.78 -7.71
N ASP A 21 -14.02 11.76 -6.78
CA ASP A 21 -13.04 12.83 -6.68
C ASP A 21 -12.00 12.66 -7.77
N VAL A 22 -12.38 13.04 -8.98
CA VAL A 22 -11.50 13.24 -10.11
C VAL A 22 -11.20 14.73 -10.18
N GLU A 23 -9.96 15.07 -9.99
CA GLU A 23 -9.49 16.46 -10.03
C GLU A 23 -8.46 16.63 -11.13
N THR A 24 -8.43 17.81 -11.72
CA THR A 24 -7.44 18.17 -12.73
C THR A 24 -6.55 19.32 -12.24
N GLY A 25 -5.32 19.37 -12.74
CA GLY A 25 -4.38 20.43 -12.44
C GLY A 25 -3.29 20.53 -13.50
N THR A 26 -2.64 21.69 -13.59
CA THR A 26 -1.55 21.92 -14.56
C THR A 26 -0.21 22.22 -13.89
N LYS A 27 -0.22 22.54 -12.59
CA LYS A 27 0.99 22.89 -11.83
C LYS A 27 1.28 21.92 -10.70
N GLY A 28 0.35 21.03 -10.37
CA GLY A 28 0.56 19.99 -9.40
C GLY A 28 -0.70 19.20 -9.11
N MET A 29 -0.52 17.96 -8.66
CA MET A 29 -1.59 17.04 -8.33
C MET A 29 -1.19 16.16 -7.16
N VAL A 30 -2.14 15.93 -6.26
CA VAL A 30 -2.04 14.97 -5.15
C VAL A 30 -3.26 14.06 -5.18
N ALA A 31 -3.06 12.74 -5.10
CA ALA A 31 -4.13 11.77 -4.91
C ALA A 31 -3.76 10.86 -3.73
N SER A 32 -4.65 10.71 -2.76
CA SER A 32 -4.41 9.92 -1.56
C SER A 32 -5.67 9.23 -1.05
N ALA A 33 -5.53 8.40 -0.03
CA ALA A 33 -6.65 7.65 0.54
C ALA A 33 -7.66 8.52 1.32
N HIS A 34 -7.41 9.83 1.45
CA HIS A 34 -8.34 10.75 2.11
C HIS A 34 -8.25 12.17 1.53
N GLU A 35 -9.39 12.77 1.20
CA GLU A 35 -9.49 14.11 0.59
C GLU A 35 -8.72 15.19 1.38
N LEU A 36 -8.90 15.25 2.70
CA LEU A 36 -8.21 16.24 3.56
C LEU A 36 -6.69 16.11 3.53
N ALA A 37 -6.17 14.89 3.35
CA ALA A 37 -4.74 14.67 3.21
C ALA A 37 -4.23 15.11 1.84
N SER A 38 -5.01 14.89 0.77
CA SER A 38 -4.70 15.40 -0.57
C SER A 38 -4.70 16.93 -0.59
N GLN A 39 -5.66 17.56 0.09
CA GLN A 39 -5.72 19.02 0.27
C GLN A 39 -4.51 19.54 1.03
N ALA A 40 -4.02 18.84 2.07
CA ALA A 40 -2.80 19.21 2.80
C ALA A 40 -1.57 19.26 1.88
N GLY A 41 -1.40 18.26 1.01
CA GLY A 41 -0.32 18.27 0.01
C GLY A 41 -0.45 19.35 -1.04
N ALA A 42 -1.68 19.57 -1.55
CA ALA A 42 -1.95 20.62 -2.53
C ALA A 42 -1.71 22.03 -1.97
N GLU A 43 -1.98 22.25 -0.67
CA GLU A 43 -1.62 23.50 0.04
C GLU A 43 -0.11 23.75 -0.03
N ILE A 44 0.71 22.74 0.16
CA ILE A 44 2.17 22.85 0.09
C ILE A 44 2.66 23.11 -1.33
N LEU A 45 2.08 22.45 -2.35
CA LEU A 45 2.36 22.75 -3.76
C LEU A 45 2.01 24.22 -4.09
N ALA A 46 0.84 24.68 -3.67
CA ALA A 46 0.39 26.06 -3.86
C ALA A 46 1.30 27.09 -3.14
N ALA A 47 1.89 26.71 -2.02
CA ALA A 47 2.89 27.52 -1.30
C ALA A 47 4.30 27.47 -1.94
N GLY A 48 4.44 26.82 -3.11
CA GLY A 48 5.70 26.72 -3.86
C GLY A 48 6.63 25.61 -3.39
N GLY A 49 6.14 24.61 -2.65
CA GLY A 49 6.84 23.36 -2.38
C GLY A 49 6.91 22.48 -3.63
N ASN A 50 7.84 21.53 -3.65
CA ASN A 50 7.94 20.52 -4.70
C ASN A 50 7.11 19.25 -4.37
N ALA A 51 7.14 18.25 -5.25
CA ALA A 51 6.40 17.01 -5.05
C ALA A 51 6.79 16.27 -3.76
N VAL A 52 8.03 16.38 -3.30
CA VAL A 52 8.49 15.73 -2.06
C VAL A 52 7.92 16.45 -0.83
N ASP A 53 7.93 17.78 -0.82
CA ASP A 53 7.32 18.57 0.25
C ASP A 53 5.84 18.23 0.42
N ALA A 54 5.11 18.18 -0.71
CA ALA A 54 3.69 17.84 -0.74
C ALA A 54 3.42 16.40 -0.31
N ALA A 55 4.24 15.45 -0.76
CA ALA A 55 4.10 14.03 -0.39
C ALA A 55 4.32 13.81 1.11
N VAL A 56 5.31 14.49 1.71
CA VAL A 56 5.57 14.43 3.15
C VAL A 56 4.41 15.07 3.94
N ALA A 57 3.88 16.21 3.49
CA ALA A 57 2.72 16.84 4.13
C ALA A 57 1.49 15.92 4.10
N THR A 58 1.21 15.31 2.93
CA THR A 58 0.12 14.35 2.77
C THR A 58 0.32 13.13 3.66
N ALA A 59 1.55 12.61 3.72
CA ALA A 59 1.88 11.43 4.53
C ALA A 59 1.65 11.65 6.03
N PHE A 60 2.04 12.83 6.57
CA PHE A 60 1.72 13.19 7.95
C PHE A 60 0.22 13.43 8.15
N ALA A 61 -0.48 14.08 7.21
CA ALA A 61 -1.92 14.28 7.30
C ALA A 61 -2.69 12.96 7.33
N ILE A 62 -2.28 11.97 6.54
CA ILE A 62 -2.84 10.61 6.54
C ILE A 62 -2.74 9.98 7.93
N THR A 63 -1.66 10.18 8.69
CA THR A 63 -1.55 9.62 10.05
C THR A 63 -2.61 10.17 11.02
N VAL A 64 -3.23 11.28 10.66
CA VAL A 64 -4.30 11.92 11.42
C VAL A 64 -5.68 11.45 10.98
N VAL A 65 -5.94 11.47 9.66
CA VAL A 65 -7.30 11.26 9.11
C VAL A 65 -7.60 9.80 8.76
N GLU A 66 -6.57 8.95 8.64
CA GLU A 66 -6.70 7.50 8.41
C GLU A 66 -5.90 6.68 9.46
N PRO A 67 -6.12 6.92 10.77
CA PRO A 67 -5.31 6.34 11.85
C PRO A 67 -5.40 4.81 11.95
N ASN A 68 -6.45 4.22 11.37
CA ASN A 68 -6.65 2.79 11.29
C ASN A 68 -5.73 2.09 10.29
N ALA A 69 -5.18 2.81 9.30
CA ALA A 69 -4.37 2.24 8.23
C ALA A 69 -2.92 2.73 8.25
N SER A 70 -2.68 3.93 8.77
CA SER A 70 -1.35 4.53 8.90
C SER A 70 -1.27 5.41 10.15
N SER A 71 -0.10 5.43 10.79
CA SER A 71 0.14 6.19 12.03
C SER A 71 1.64 6.49 12.17
N LEU A 72 2.03 7.38 13.10
CA LEU A 72 3.45 7.69 13.36
C LEU A 72 4.26 6.44 13.76
N GLY A 73 3.61 5.46 14.40
CA GLY A 73 4.22 4.16 14.71
C GLY A 73 4.33 3.19 13.53
N GLY A 74 4.13 3.66 12.31
CA GLY A 74 4.13 2.88 11.07
C GLY A 74 5.45 2.86 10.32
N GLU A 75 5.33 2.48 9.06
CA GLU A 75 6.42 2.26 8.10
C GLU A 75 5.97 2.48 6.67
N GLY A 76 6.85 2.30 5.70
CA GLY A 76 6.47 2.34 4.30
C GLY A 76 7.65 2.34 3.34
N TYR A 77 7.30 2.62 2.10
CA TYR A 77 8.22 2.82 0.99
C TYR A 77 7.82 4.02 0.16
N MET A 78 8.79 4.81 -0.28
CA MET A 78 8.61 5.93 -1.19
C MET A 78 9.44 5.69 -2.46
N VAL A 79 8.83 5.84 -3.64
CA VAL A 79 9.51 5.88 -4.94
C VAL A 79 9.51 7.32 -5.41
N LEU A 80 10.69 7.81 -5.80
CA LEU A 80 10.90 9.14 -6.36
C LEU A 80 11.40 9.00 -7.79
N SER A 81 10.73 9.70 -8.70
CA SER A 81 11.15 9.85 -10.10
C SER A 81 11.30 11.33 -10.38
N LEU A 82 12.53 11.83 -10.29
CA LEU A 82 12.83 13.26 -10.33
C LEU A 82 12.94 13.79 -11.76
N ALA A 83 12.62 15.05 -11.97
CA ALA A 83 12.69 15.72 -13.26
C ALA A 83 14.09 15.71 -13.90
N ASN A 84 15.14 15.56 -13.09
CA ASN A 84 16.52 15.43 -13.56
C ASN A 84 16.87 14.00 -14.08
N GLY A 85 15.90 13.09 -14.09
CA GLY A 85 16.05 11.71 -14.55
C GLY A 85 16.52 10.73 -13.46
N ARG A 86 16.78 11.18 -12.24
CA ARG A 86 17.14 10.28 -11.12
C ARG A 86 15.91 9.55 -10.62
N ASN A 87 16.00 8.23 -10.51
CA ASN A 87 14.98 7.36 -9.95
C ASN A 87 15.56 6.64 -8.72
N LEU A 88 14.88 6.74 -7.59
CA LEU A 88 15.33 6.16 -6.33
C LEU A 88 14.15 5.77 -5.45
N ALA A 89 14.43 5.04 -4.40
CA ALA A 89 13.46 4.66 -3.40
C ALA A 89 13.98 5.00 -1.99
N ILE A 90 13.10 5.37 -1.08
CA ILE A 90 13.41 5.51 0.34
C ILE A 90 12.71 4.38 1.07
N ASP A 91 13.53 3.50 1.66
CA ASP A 91 13.11 2.36 2.47
C ASP A 91 13.03 2.82 3.94
N PHE A 92 11.82 2.97 4.42
CA PHE A 92 11.53 3.23 5.83
C PHE A 92 10.67 2.12 6.45
N ARG A 93 10.94 0.89 6.00
CA ARG A 93 10.36 -0.32 6.58
C ARG A 93 10.81 -0.48 8.03
N SER A 94 9.91 -0.97 8.86
CA SER A 94 10.19 -1.23 10.27
C SER A 94 11.21 -2.37 10.47
N TRP A 95 11.90 -2.36 11.60
CA TRP A 95 12.91 -3.35 11.97
C TRP A 95 12.44 -4.21 13.14
N ALA A 96 12.77 -5.50 13.12
CA ALA A 96 12.65 -6.32 14.31
C ALA A 96 13.53 -5.77 15.45
N PRO A 97 13.08 -5.82 16.71
CA PRO A 97 13.89 -5.40 17.87
C PRO A 97 15.20 -6.19 18.00
N GLY A 98 16.20 -5.61 18.68
CA GLY A 98 17.49 -6.24 18.88
C GLY A 98 17.49 -7.49 19.78
N ARG A 99 16.43 -7.68 20.59
CA ARG A 99 16.27 -8.82 21.49
C ARG A 99 15.76 -10.11 20.85
N VAL A 100 15.22 -10.06 19.62
CA VAL A 100 14.63 -11.22 18.96
C VAL A 100 15.69 -12.28 18.62
N THR A 101 15.23 -13.52 18.51
CA THR A 101 16.01 -14.68 18.09
C THR A 101 15.24 -15.44 17.01
N LEU A 102 15.86 -16.42 16.37
CA LEU A 102 15.16 -17.30 15.42
C LEU A 102 13.95 -18.02 16.03
N GLU A 103 13.96 -18.25 17.35
CA GLU A 103 12.88 -18.94 18.06
C GLU A 103 11.77 -17.98 18.53
N THR A 104 11.92 -16.67 18.29
CA THR A 104 10.86 -15.70 18.63
C THR A 104 9.62 -15.96 17.78
N ASP A 105 8.47 -16.07 18.44
CA ASP A 105 7.20 -16.36 17.76
C ASP A 105 6.78 -15.20 16.87
N ALA A 106 6.83 -15.41 15.57
CA ALA A 106 6.42 -14.41 14.57
C ALA A 106 4.89 -14.37 14.35
N SER A 107 4.11 -15.24 14.98
CA SER A 107 2.64 -15.25 14.80
C SER A 107 1.91 -14.23 15.69
N VAL A 108 2.61 -13.53 16.56
CA VAL A 108 2.03 -12.52 17.45
C VAL A 108 1.60 -11.30 16.64
N MET A 109 0.32 -10.96 16.69
CA MET A 109 -0.26 -9.85 15.92
C MET A 109 -0.57 -8.62 16.77
N PHE A 110 -0.85 -8.79 18.06
CA PHE A 110 -1.33 -7.72 18.94
C PHE A 110 -0.43 -7.55 20.15
N GLY A 111 -0.45 -6.35 20.73
CA GLY A 111 0.39 -5.95 21.84
C GLY A 111 1.85 -5.72 21.45
N PRO A 112 2.71 -5.37 22.43
CA PRO A 112 4.09 -4.98 22.19
C PRO A 112 4.91 -5.99 21.36
N GLU A 113 4.73 -7.30 21.59
CA GLU A 113 5.50 -8.36 20.92
C GLU A 113 5.16 -8.52 19.42
N GLY A 114 4.01 -7.99 18.97
CA GLY A 114 3.64 -7.92 17.56
C GLY A 114 4.30 -6.76 16.79
N THR A 115 4.99 -5.85 17.50
CA THR A 115 5.46 -4.57 16.97
C THR A 115 6.90 -4.64 16.47
N CYS A 116 7.16 -3.99 15.34
CA CYS A 116 8.50 -3.67 14.85
C CYS A 116 8.87 -2.20 15.15
N ILE A 117 10.15 -1.87 15.19
CA ILE A 117 10.65 -0.50 15.37
C ILE A 117 10.17 0.34 14.20
N PRO A 118 9.37 1.39 14.43
CA PRO A 118 8.71 2.15 13.36
C PRO A 118 9.71 2.97 12.54
N GLY A 119 9.41 3.14 11.25
CA GLY A 119 10.27 3.83 10.30
C GLY A 119 9.70 5.11 9.69
N LEU A 120 8.37 5.34 9.78
CA LEU A 120 7.69 6.39 9.05
C LEU A 120 8.33 7.77 9.23
N VAL A 121 8.53 8.21 10.47
CA VAL A 121 9.06 9.54 10.78
C VAL A 121 10.48 9.72 10.23
N ALA A 122 11.33 8.69 10.32
CA ALA A 122 12.69 8.75 9.76
C ALA A 122 12.70 8.85 8.23
N GLY A 123 11.82 8.08 7.56
CA GLY A 123 11.69 8.09 6.10
C GLY A 123 11.22 9.42 5.55
N LEU A 124 10.17 9.98 6.14
CA LEU A 124 9.64 11.28 5.75
C LEU A 124 10.63 12.43 6.00
N ALA A 125 11.33 12.39 7.15
CA ALA A 125 12.38 13.37 7.47
C ALA A 125 13.56 13.27 6.49
N LEU A 126 14.02 12.05 6.15
CA LEU A 126 15.07 11.82 5.18
C LEU A 126 14.69 12.34 3.78
N ALA A 127 13.47 12.01 3.32
CA ALA A 127 12.97 12.48 2.03
C ALA A 127 12.95 14.01 1.94
N LEU A 128 12.41 14.67 2.97
CA LEU A 128 12.34 16.11 3.02
C LEU A 128 13.73 16.77 3.09
N GLN A 129 14.64 16.23 3.90
CA GLN A 129 15.99 16.74 4.05
C GLN A 129 16.79 16.69 2.74
N GLU A 130 16.70 15.58 1.99
CA GLU A 130 17.53 15.35 0.81
C GLU A 130 16.89 15.90 -0.48
N TYR A 131 15.55 15.95 -0.55
CA TYR A 131 14.81 16.23 -1.80
C TYR A 131 13.74 17.32 -1.67
N GLY A 132 13.38 17.71 -0.44
CA GLY A 132 12.43 18.78 -0.18
C GLY A 132 13.04 20.18 -0.37
N THR A 133 12.18 21.18 -0.40
CA THR A 133 12.54 22.60 -0.54
C THR A 133 11.98 23.44 0.61
N LYS A 134 11.08 22.89 1.41
CA LYS A 134 10.41 23.56 2.52
C LYS A 134 10.92 23.05 3.87
N PRO A 135 10.89 23.87 4.93
CA PRO A 135 11.21 23.42 6.27
C PRO A 135 10.12 22.50 6.83
N LEU A 136 10.51 21.60 7.74
CA LEU A 136 9.64 20.55 8.27
C LEU A 136 8.39 21.10 8.98
N ASP A 137 8.52 22.19 9.74
CA ASP A 137 7.42 22.84 10.44
C ASP A 137 6.35 23.40 9.47
N GLU A 138 6.77 23.97 8.33
CA GLU A 138 5.85 24.42 7.28
C GLU A 138 5.11 23.23 6.65
N VAL A 139 5.83 22.14 6.35
CA VAL A 139 5.28 20.92 5.72
C VAL A 139 4.32 20.19 6.65
N MET A 140 4.58 20.16 7.95
CA MET A 140 3.73 19.47 8.94
C MET A 140 2.54 20.31 9.43
N ALA A 141 2.51 21.60 9.16
CA ALA A 141 1.46 22.50 9.66
C ALA A 141 0.02 22.06 9.31
N PRO A 142 -0.30 21.55 8.11
CA PRO A 142 -1.64 21.04 7.82
C PRO A 142 -2.03 19.83 8.69
N ALA A 143 -1.14 18.87 8.90
CA ALA A 143 -1.39 17.70 9.75
C ALA A 143 -1.62 18.10 11.23
N ILE A 144 -0.82 19.04 11.74
CA ILE A 144 -0.97 19.56 13.09
C ILE A 144 -2.34 20.23 13.27
N ARG A 145 -2.79 21.03 12.28
CA ARG A 145 -4.13 21.64 12.31
C ARG A 145 -5.23 20.58 12.32
N LEU A 146 -5.15 19.56 11.45
CA LEU A 146 -6.14 18.48 11.40
C LEU A 146 -6.24 17.72 12.73
N ALA A 147 -5.12 17.46 13.39
CA ALA A 147 -5.11 16.77 14.68
C ALA A 147 -5.67 17.64 15.81
N ARG A 148 -5.31 18.94 15.83
CA ARG A 148 -5.70 19.88 16.89
C ARG A 148 -7.13 20.38 16.77
N ASP A 149 -7.50 20.84 15.58
CA ASP A 149 -8.81 21.47 15.32
C ASP A 149 -9.89 20.41 15.03
N GLY A 150 -9.45 19.18 14.70
CA GLY A 150 -10.27 18.05 14.37
C GLY A 150 -10.73 18.02 12.91
N PHE A 151 -11.22 16.87 12.49
CA PHE A 151 -11.81 16.62 11.19
C PHE A 151 -13.13 15.86 11.33
N PRO A 152 -14.06 15.95 10.37
CA PRO A 152 -15.32 15.24 10.45
C PRO A 152 -15.11 13.74 10.26
N LEU A 153 -15.70 12.91 11.13
CA LEU A 153 -15.70 11.45 10.99
C LEU A 153 -16.42 11.05 9.70
N ASP A 154 -15.70 10.40 8.79
CA ASP A 154 -16.28 9.86 7.56
C ASP A 154 -16.85 8.44 7.75
N ALA A 155 -17.50 7.92 6.70
CA ALA A 155 -18.14 6.61 6.74
C ALA A 155 -17.12 5.45 6.85
N VAL A 156 -15.94 5.57 6.23
CA VAL A 156 -14.92 4.51 6.25
C VAL A 156 -14.32 4.40 7.65
N LEU A 157 -13.92 5.52 8.24
CA LEU A 157 -13.39 5.52 9.62
C LEU A 157 -14.48 5.11 10.62
N TYR A 158 -15.75 5.51 10.41
CA TYR A 158 -16.88 5.04 11.22
C TYR A 158 -17.01 3.52 11.22
N ASP A 159 -16.93 2.88 10.05
CA ASP A 159 -16.99 1.42 9.95
C ASP A 159 -15.82 0.75 10.67
N ARG A 160 -14.60 1.30 10.53
CA ARG A 160 -13.40 0.79 11.22
C ARG A 160 -13.49 0.96 12.73
N LEU A 161 -14.03 2.08 13.23
CA LEU A 161 -14.29 2.28 14.66
C LEU A 161 -15.39 1.35 15.17
N SER A 162 -16.42 1.08 14.37
CA SER A 162 -17.50 0.16 14.72
C SER A 162 -17.00 -1.28 14.86
N GLU A 163 -16.10 -1.71 13.97
CA GLU A 163 -15.42 -3.01 14.09
C GLU A 163 -14.54 -3.05 15.34
N LEU A 164 -13.72 -2.04 15.56
CA LEU A 164 -12.85 -1.96 16.73
C LEU A 164 -13.65 -1.99 18.04
N TYR A 165 -14.76 -1.25 18.12
CA TYR A 165 -15.67 -1.24 19.26
C TYR A 165 -16.28 -2.62 19.54
N GLY A 166 -16.56 -3.40 18.50
CA GLY A 166 -17.14 -4.73 18.62
C GLY A 166 -16.18 -5.81 19.15
N PHE A 167 -14.87 -5.58 19.04
CA PHE A 167 -13.85 -6.57 19.39
C PHE A 167 -12.99 -6.20 20.58
N THR A 168 -13.12 -4.97 21.12
CA THR A 168 -12.25 -4.44 22.18
C THR A 168 -13.04 -3.69 23.25
N GLU A 169 -12.39 -3.43 24.40
CA GLU A 169 -12.95 -2.58 25.46
C GLU A 169 -12.57 -1.09 25.27
N TYR A 170 -12.19 -0.67 24.06
CA TYR A 170 -11.68 0.69 23.80
C TYR A 170 -12.68 1.81 24.06
N GLY A 171 -13.97 1.53 24.07
CA GLY A 171 -14.96 2.52 24.53
C GLY A 171 -14.73 2.99 25.98
N THR A 172 -14.01 2.21 26.79
CA THR A 172 -13.65 2.55 28.18
C THR A 172 -12.13 2.65 28.40
N ASP A 173 -11.33 2.47 27.36
CA ASP A 173 -9.88 2.60 27.41
C ASP A 173 -9.48 4.05 27.74
N PRO A 174 -8.56 4.29 28.69
CA PRO A 174 -8.21 5.64 29.11
C PRO A 174 -7.39 6.43 28.07
N VAL A 175 -6.83 5.78 27.05
CA VAL A 175 -6.00 6.39 26.01
C VAL A 175 -6.79 6.56 24.71
N VAL A 176 -7.36 5.48 24.21
CA VAL A 176 -8.11 5.44 22.94
C VAL A 176 -9.52 6.03 23.08
N GLY A 177 -10.18 5.74 24.22
CA GLY A 177 -11.56 6.14 24.50
C GLY A 177 -11.82 7.63 24.35
N PRO A 178 -11.08 8.52 25.02
CA PRO A 178 -11.29 9.96 24.94
C PRO A 178 -11.18 10.55 23.52
N ILE A 179 -10.42 9.91 22.63
CA ILE A 179 -10.17 10.38 21.27
C ILE A 179 -11.25 9.88 20.31
N TYR A 180 -11.51 8.57 20.30
CA TYR A 180 -12.35 7.92 19.30
C TYR A 180 -13.73 7.48 19.80
N PHE A 181 -13.93 7.43 21.14
CA PHE A 181 -15.17 7.01 21.80
C PHE A 181 -15.53 7.94 22.96
N PRO A 182 -15.66 9.28 22.73
CA PRO A 182 -15.73 10.27 23.81
C PRO A 182 -16.85 10.04 24.83
N ASP A 183 -17.96 9.40 24.40
CA ASP A 183 -19.08 9.00 25.25
C ASP A 183 -19.13 7.49 25.53
N GLY A 184 -18.01 6.78 25.31
CA GLY A 184 -17.93 5.33 25.39
C GLY A 184 -18.62 4.60 24.23
N LEU A 185 -18.99 5.31 23.16
CA LEU A 185 -19.68 4.80 21.97
C LEU A 185 -19.01 5.33 20.70
N VAL A 186 -19.22 4.64 19.56
CA VAL A 186 -18.81 5.15 18.24
C VAL A 186 -19.58 6.44 17.96
N PRO A 187 -18.91 7.57 17.65
CA PRO A 187 -19.58 8.83 17.32
C PRO A 187 -20.36 8.74 16.01
N GLU A 188 -21.31 9.63 15.80
CA GLU A 188 -22.05 9.73 14.55
C GLU A 188 -21.13 10.25 13.41
N ILE A 189 -21.39 9.80 12.17
CA ILE A 189 -20.70 10.33 10.97
C ILE A 189 -20.88 11.86 10.92
N GLY A 190 -19.78 12.58 10.66
CA GLY A 190 -19.72 14.04 10.69
C GLY A 190 -19.34 14.63 12.06
N SER A 191 -19.29 13.82 13.13
CA SER A 191 -18.77 14.27 14.42
C SER A 191 -17.28 14.64 14.31
N PRO A 192 -16.79 15.67 15.03
CA PRO A 192 -15.39 16.01 15.01
C PRO A 192 -14.54 14.94 15.73
N VAL A 193 -13.48 14.50 15.05
CA VAL A 193 -12.42 13.68 15.64
C VAL A 193 -11.26 14.59 15.96
N VAL A 194 -10.96 14.78 17.25
CA VAL A 194 -9.88 15.64 17.75
C VAL A 194 -8.88 14.78 18.49
N ASN A 195 -7.58 14.93 18.16
CA ASN A 195 -6.50 14.21 18.82
C ASN A 195 -5.39 15.18 19.24
N GLU A 196 -5.57 15.83 20.40
CA GLU A 196 -4.60 16.80 20.92
C GLU A 196 -3.25 16.14 21.28
N ASP A 197 -3.26 14.88 21.68
CA ASP A 197 -2.03 14.12 21.96
C ASP A 197 -1.21 13.89 20.67
N LEU A 198 -1.87 13.57 19.54
CA LEU A 198 -1.21 13.46 18.24
C LEU A 198 -0.73 14.82 17.74
N ALA A 199 -1.52 15.89 17.94
CA ALA A 199 -1.09 17.24 17.61
C ALA A 199 0.22 17.61 18.34
N ARG A 200 0.30 17.29 19.63
CA ARG A 200 1.53 17.47 20.42
C ARG A 200 2.71 16.65 19.88
N ALA A 201 2.49 15.38 19.50
CA ALA A 201 3.53 14.56 18.90
C ALA A 201 4.05 15.17 17.60
N LEU A 202 3.14 15.61 16.72
CA LEU A 202 3.48 16.26 15.46
C LEU A 202 4.23 17.58 15.66
N GLU A 203 3.86 18.39 16.66
CA GLU A 203 4.56 19.63 17.01
C GLU A 203 6.00 19.39 17.46
N LEU A 204 6.21 18.39 18.33
CA LEU A 204 7.55 18.01 18.76
C LEU A 204 8.41 17.54 17.58
N ILE A 205 7.82 16.76 16.66
CA ILE A 205 8.54 16.33 15.44
C ILE A 205 8.81 17.52 14.52
N ALA A 206 7.88 18.46 14.39
CA ALA A 206 8.08 19.66 13.57
C ALA A 206 9.21 20.56 14.14
N GLU A 207 9.35 20.63 15.46
CA GLU A 207 10.37 21.44 16.15
C GLU A 207 11.74 20.77 16.18
N GLU A 208 11.79 19.47 16.52
CA GLU A 208 13.06 18.75 16.79
C GLU A 208 13.44 17.74 15.69
N GLY A 209 12.59 17.58 14.65
CA GLY A 209 12.77 16.58 13.61
C GLY A 209 12.61 15.14 14.12
N ALA A 210 13.19 14.20 13.40
CA ALA A 210 13.19 12.79 13.78
C ALA A 210 13.85 12.52 15.15
N TYR A 211 14.61 13.48 15.70
CA TYR A 211 15.21 13.35 17.01
C TYR A 211 14.15 13.17 18.10
N ALA A 212 13.05 13.94 18.06
CA ALA A 212 11.95 13.83 19.03
C ALA A 212 11.41 12.40 19.12
N PHE A 213 11.26 11.74 17.96
CA PHE A 213 10.68 10.40 17.85
C PHE A 213 11.62 9.26 18.23
N TYR A 214 12.91 9.36 17.89
CA TYR A 214 13.87 8.26 18.09
C TYR A 214 14.81 8.45 19.30
N ARG A 215 14.89 9.65 19.87
CA ARG A 215 15.84 10.00 20.94
C ARG A 215 15.28 10.93 22.00
N GLY A 216 14.17 11.61 21.74
CA GLY A 216 13.51 12.58 22.60
C GLY A 216 12.40 11.98 23.44
N GLU A 217 11.47 12.84 23.87
CA GLU A 217 10.37 12.47 24.77
C GLU A 217 9.43 11.39 24.20
N ILE A 218 9.22 11.40 22.89
CA ILE A 218 8.37 10.38 22.21
C ILE A 218 9.05 9.00 22.31
N ALA A 219 10.38 8.93 22.11
CA ALA A 219 11.13 7.68 22.27
C ALA A 219 11.00 7.09 23.68
N ASP A 220 11.06 7.94 24.72
CA ASP A 220 10.92 7.51 26.09
C ASP A 220 9.51 6.93 26.37
N ALA A 221 8.46 7.54 25.79
CA ALA A 221 7.10 7.04 25.89
C ALA A 221 6.93 5.69 25.16
N ILE A 222 7.46 5.55 23.93
CA ILE A 222 7.42 4.30 23.18
C ILE A 222 8.10 3.17 23.98
N VAL A 223 9.31 3.40 24.51
CA VAL A 223 10.06 2.39 25.28
C VAL A 223 9.28 1.96 26.52
N LYS A 224 8.64 2.90 27.18
CA LYS A 224 7.83 2.64 28.37
C LYS A 224 6.60 1.79 28.04
N ASP A 225 5.85 2.18 27.00
CA ASP A 225 4.58 1.53 26.66
C ASP A 225 4.79 0.19 25.97
N MET A 226 5.94 -0.02 25.31
CA MET A 226 6.34 -1.31 24.76
C MET A 226 6.90 -2.31 25.80
N GLU A 227 6.77 -2.04 27.08
CA GLU A 227 7.03 -2.96 28.22
C GLU A 227 8.38 -3.73 28.13
N GLY A 228 9.41 -3.09 27.58
CA GLY A 228 10.73 -3.68 27.40
C GLY A 228 10.91 -4.54 26.14
N TRP A 229 9.90 -4.61 25.26
CA TRP A 229 10.04 -5.18 23.92
C TRP A 229 11.04 -4.37 23.09
N PHE A 230 10.98 -3.05 23.17
CA PHE A 230 11.99 -2.14 22.63
C PHE A 230 12.90 -1.60 23.72
N THR A 231 14.11 -1.22 23.34
CA THR A 231 15.03 -0.43 24.14
C THR A 231 15.27 0.94 23.48
N SER A 232 15.70 1.93 24.26
CA SER A 232 16.13 3.21 23.68
C SER A 232 17.26 3.04 22.66
N ALA A 233 18.11 2.01 22.81
CA ALA A 233 19.17 1.71 21.84
C ALA A 233 18.60 1.20 20.52
N ASP A 234 17.51 0.45 20.53
CA ASP A 234 16.83 -0.02 19.33
C ASP A 234 16.27 1.16 18.50
N LEU A 235 15.55 2.08 19.15
CA LEU A 235 15.03 3.29 18.51
C LEU A 235 16.16 4.17 17.98
N GLN A 236 17.19 4.44 18.79
CA GLN A 236 18.33 5.27 18.39
C GLN A 236 19.14 4.72 17.23
N ARG A 237 19.10 3.40 17.01
CA ARG A 237 19.79 2.72 15.92
C ARG A 237 19.05 2.81 14.60
N TYR A 238 17.72 3.01 14.63
CA TYR A 238 16.90 3.00 13.42
C TYR A 238 17.34 4.09 12.43
N GLN A 239 17.39 3.72 11.14
CA GLN A 239 17.69 4.61 10.03
C GLN A 239 16.86 4.19 8.81
N ALA A 240 16.19 5.15 8.18
CA ALA A 240 15.67 4.99 6.83
C ALA A 240 16.84 4.96 5.83
N VAL A 241 16.67 4.24 4.72
CA VAL A 241 17.74 4.00 3.74
C VAL A 241 17.30 4.43 2.35
N GLU A 242 18.16 5.21 1.65
CA GLU A 242 18.02 5.41 0.22
C GLU A 242 18.51 4.17 -0.53
N ARG A 243 17.73 3.72 -1.51
CA ARG A 243 18.04 2.57 -2.36
C ARG A 243 17.82 2.93 -3.83
N ASP A 244 18.50 2.22 -4.72
CA ASP A 244 18.18 2.29 -6.15
C ASP A 244 16.77 1.74 -6.39
N ALA A 245 15.94 2.46 -7.14
CA ALA A 245 14.64 1.95 -7.56
C ALA A 245 14.80 0.80 -8.56
N ILE A 246 13.84 -0.13 -8.59
CA ILE A 246 13.72 -1.08 -9.69
C ILE A 246 13.31 -0.32 -10.95
N ILE A 247 13.99 -0.63 -12.06
CA ILE A 247 13.64 -0.14 -13.39
C ILE A 247 13.35 -1.36 -14.25
N SER A 248 12.14 -1.42 -14.81
CA SER A 248 11.74 -2.42 -15.81
C SER A 248 11.04 -1.73 -16.97
N GLU A 249 10.87 -2.45 -18.08
CA GLU A 249 10.18 -1.94 -19.25
C GLU A 249 8.90 -2.74 -19.49
N TYR A 250 7.83 -2.06 -19.93
CA TYR A 250 6.59 -2.67 -20.34
C TYR A 250 5.99 -1.92 -21.53
N ARG A 251 5.83 -2.57 -22.69
CA ARG A 251 5.33 -1.94 -23.93
C ARG A 251 6.12 -0.67 -24.34
N GLY A 252 7.42 -0.61 -24.02
CA GLY A 252 8.25 0.56 -24.25
C GLY A 252 8.12 1.68 -23.22
N TYR A 253 7.26 1.53 -22.21
CA TYR A 253 7.20 2.40 -21.04
C TYR A 253 8.20 1.95 -19.99
N THR A 254 8.80 2.91 -19.27
CA THR A 254 9.68 2.62 -18.13
C THR A 254 8.85 2.55 -16.86
N VAL A 255 8.84 1.40 -16.19
CA VAL A 255 8.17 1.17 -14.91
C VAL A 255 9.21 1.24 -13.79
N ILE A 256 8.99 2.17 -12.85
CA ILE A 256 9.88 2.48 -11.73
C ILE A 256 9.19 2.02 -10.44
N GLY A 257 9.75 1.04 -9.77
CA GLY A 257 9.16 0.40 -8.60
C GLY A 257 10.10 0.31 -7.41
N THR A 258 9.59 -0.26 -6.33
CA THR A 258 10.34 -0.48 -5.09
C THR A 258 11.32 -1.64 -5.22
N PRO A 259 12.56 -1.49 -4.71
CA PRO A 259 13.48 -2.63 -4.56
C PRO A 259 12.98 -3.64 -3.51
N PRO A 260 13.64 -4.84 -3.37
CA PRO A 260 13.26 -5.79 -2.31
C PRO A 260 13.34 -5.11 -0.94
N ASN A 261 12.59 -5.52 -0.07
CA ASN A 261 11.84 -6.61 0.53
C ASN A 261 10.31 -6.52 0.33
N VAL A 262 9.88 -5.76 -0.63
CA VAL A 262 8.46 -5.50 -0.94
C VAL A 262 8.09 -6.02 -2.34
N ALA A 263 6.87 -5.74 -2.83
CA ALA A 263 6.36 -6.39 -4.02
C ALA A 263 6.58 -5.62 -5.34
N GLY A 264 7.43 -4.60 -5.37
CA GLY A 264 7.83 -3.97 -6.64
C GLY A 264 8.45 -4.96 -7.63
N THR A 265 9.20 -5.97 -7.12
CA THR A 265 9.71 -7.09 -7.91
C THR A 265 8.59 -7.90 -8.57
N VAL A 266 7.49 -8.17 -7.85
CA VAL A 266 6.34 -8.93 -8.37
C VAL A 266 5.63 -8.15 -9.49
N VAL A 267 5.46 -6.84 -9.30
CA VAL A 267 4.86 -5.96 -10.34
C VAL A 267 5.73 -5.97 -11.59
N ALA A 268 7.04 -5.72 -11.44
CA ALA A 268 7.98 -5.66 -12.55
C ALA A 268 8.07 -7.02 -13.29
N GLU A 269 8.21 -8.13 -12.55
CA GLU A 269 8.28 -9.46 -13.14
C GLU A 269 6.99 -9.85 -13.85
N ALA A 270 5.81 -9.59 -13.25
CA ALA A 270 4.52 -9.88 -13.89
C ALA A 270 4.34 -9.10 -15.19
N LEU A 271 4.72 -7.83 -15.22
CA LEU A 271 4.66 -7.00 -16.44
C LEU A 271 5.66 -7.52 -17.51
N ASN A 272 6.90 -7.88 -17.12
CA ASN A 272 7.89 -8.45 -18.03
C ASN A 272 7.40 -9.79 -18.63
N ILE A 273 6.72 -10.64 -17.85
CA ILE A 273 6.10 -11.88 -18.36
C ILE A 273 5.00 -11.54 -19.36
N LEU A 274 4.12 -10.58 -19.03
CA LEU A 274 3.01 -10.16 -19.88
C LEU A 274 3.48 -9.51 -21.19
N ASP A 275 4.67 -8.91 -21.20
CA ASP A 275 5.24 -8.30 -22.42
C ASP A 275 5.49 -9.31 -23.55
N ASN A 276 5.52 -10.62 -23.22
CA ASN A 276 5.61 -11.71 -24.21
C ASN A 276 4.26 -12.04 -24.90
N PHE A 277 3.14 -11.44 -24.51
CA PHE A 277 1.81 -11.71 -25.07
C PHE A 277 1.20 -10.46 -25.69
N ASP A 278 0.54 -10.61 -26.82
CA ASP A 278 -0.23 -9.52 -27.44
C ASP A 278 -1.66 -9.47 -26.84
N LEU A 279 -1.88 -8.52 -25.93
CA LEU A 279 -3.19 -8.31 -25.31
C LEU A 279 -4.16 -7.52 -26.22
N SER A 280 -3.67 -6.85 -27.27
CA SER A 280 -4.53 -6.13 -28.23
C SER A 280 -5.43 -7.06 -29.05
N GLU A 281 -5.10 -8.35 -29.11
CA GLU A 281 -5.94 -9.39 -29.75
C GLU A 281 -7.14 -9.81 -28.88
N THR A 282 -7.26 -9.29 -27.65
CA THR A 282 -8.36 -9.59 -26.72
C THR A 282 -9.47 -8.54 -26.81
N ALA A 283 -10.64 -8.85 -26.29
CA ALA A 283 -11.78 -7.93 -26.25
C ALA A 283 -11.69 -6.88 -25.12
N GLY A 284 -10.51 -6.67 -24.54
CA GLY A 284 -10.25 -5.74 -23.45
C GLY A 284 -10.25 -6.37 -22.06
N TRP A 285 -10.38 -5.58 -21.01
CA TRP A 285 -10.18 -5.97 -19.63
C TRP A 285 -11.12 -7.07 -19.10
N GLN A 286 -12.29 -7.28 -19.71
CA GLN A 286 -13.24 -8.36 -19.36
C GLN A 286 -13.00 -9.66 -20.12
N ASP A 287 -12.08 -9.67 -21.08
CA ASP A 287 -11.81 -10.86 -21.88
C ASP A 287 -11.21 -11.97 -20.99
N PRO A 288 -11.80 -13.17 -20.97
CA PRO A 288 -11.27 -14.28 -20.18
C PRO A 288 -9.81 -14.61 -20.51
N LYS A 289 -9.37 -14.44 -21.77
CA LYS A 289 -7.97 -14.65 -22.17
C LYS A 289 -7.06 -13.62 -21.53
N ALA A 290 -7.45 -12.33 -21.49
CA ALA A 290 -6.66 -11.28 -20.85
C ALA A 290 -6.55 -11.52 -19.33
N ILE A 291 -7.66 -11.82 -18.67
CA ILE A 291 -7.69 -12.13 -17.23
C ILE A 291 -6.83 -13.35 -16.93
N HIS A 292 -6.95 -14.41 -17.74
CA HIS A 292 -6.15 -15.63 -17.59
C HIS A 292 -4.65 -15.33 -17.68
N LEU A 293 -4.19 -14.63 -18.71
CA LEU A 293 -2.78 -14.29 -18.88
C LEU A 293 -2.23 -13.45 -17.72
N MET A 294 -2.98 -12.44 -17.29
CA MET A 294 -2.60 -11.62 -16.13
C MET A 294 -2.56 -12.46 -14.84
N ALA A 295 -3.54 -13.33 -14.61
CA ALA A 295 -3.59 -14.19 -13.43
C ALA A 295 -2.41 -15.18 -13.40
N GLU A 296 -2.05 -15.79 -14.56
CA GLU A 296 -0.91 -16.70 -14.64
C GLU A 296 0.42 -15.97 -14.44
N ALA A 297 0.62 -14.79 -15.04
CA ALA A 297 1.82 -13.99 -14.83
C ALA A 297 2.00 -13.59 -13.35
N LEU A 298 0.94 -13.16 -12.69
CA LEU A 298 0.94 -12.82 -11.27
C LEU A 298 1.24 -14.03 -10.37
N LYS A 299 0.72 -15.21 -10.71
CA LYS A 299 1.05 -16.45 -9.99
C LYS A 299 2.53 -16.81 -10.11
N LEU A 300 3.09 -16.71 -11.31
CA LEU A 300 4.49 -17.00 -11.57
C LEU A 300 5.41 -16.04 -10.80
N ALA A 301 5.18 -14.74 -10.89
CA ALA A 301 5.94 -13.74 -10.13
C ALA A 301 5.78 -13.89 -8.61
N SER A 302 4.58 -14.25 -8.14
CA SER A 302 4.35 -14.53 -6.72
C SER A 302 5.06 -15.81 -6.25
N ALA A 303 5.21 -16.83 -7.12
CA ALA A 303 5.95 -18.04 -6.78
C ALA A 303 7.43 -17.75 -6.54
N ASP A 304 8.00 -16.87 -7.33
CA ASP A 304 9.42 -16.49 -7.23
C ASP A 304 9.71 -15.57 -6.03
N ARG A 305 8.73 -14.78 -5.62
CA ARG A 305 8.85 -13.93 -4.42
C ARG A 305 9.23 -14.72 -3.16
N GLY A 306 8.62 -15.88 -2.96
CA GLY A 306 8.80 -16.70 -1.75
C GLY A 306 10.27 -17.01 -1.45
N PRO A 307 10.99 -17.68 -2.34
CA PRO A 307 12.37 -18.11 -2.14
C PRO A 307 13.42 -16.99 -2.35
N TYR A 308 13.11 -15.95 -3.14
CA TYR A 308 14.14 -15.01 -3.57
C TYR A 308 14.04 -13.62 -2.96
N VAL A 309 12.85 -13.14 -2.60
CA VAL A 309 12.66 -11.76 -2.13
C VAL A 309 12.67 -11.69 -0.61
N GLY A 310 13.61 -10.96 -0.05
CA GLY A 310 13.75 -10.69 1.38
C GLY A 310 14.51 -9.39 1.62
N ASP A 311 14.85 -9.10 2.89
CA ASP A 311 15.61 -7.90 3.26
C ASP A 311 17.01 -7.94 2.61
N PRO A 312 17.32 -6.98 1.70
CA PRO A 312 18.60 -6.99 0.97
C PRO A 312 19.81 -6.73 1.84
N ASP A 313 19.63 -6.28 3.09
CA ASP A 313 20.72 -6.13 4.05
C ASP A 313 21.07 -7.47 4.73
N PHE A 314 20.24 -8.51 4.53
CA PHE A 314 20.38 -9.85 5.11
C PHE A 314 20.42 -10.97 4.06
N HIS A 315 20.00 -10.70 2.84
CA HIS A 315 19.88 -11.69 1.79
C HIS A 315 20.20 -11.08 0.42
N ASP A 316 21.01 -11.81 -0.37
CA ASP A 316 21.35 -11.41 -1.74
C ASP A 316 20.20 -11.78 -2.69
N VAL A 317 19.44 -10.76 -3.12
CA VAL A 317 18.27 -10.94 -4.00
C VAL A 317 18.71 -10.92 -5.46
N PRO A 318 18.39 -11.96 -6.27
CA PRO A 318 18.84 -12.09 -7.65
C PRO A 318 18.08 -11.19 -8.64
N LEU A 319 18.03 -9.89 -8.38
CA LEU A 319 17.21 -8.93 -9.17
C LEU A 319 17.54 -8.95 -10.66
N ALA A 320 18.82 -8.99 -11.02
CA ALA A 320 19.24 -9.00 -12.42
C ALA A 320 18.71 -10.23 -13.18
N GLY A 321 18.58 -11.37 -12.49
CA GLY A 321 17.99 -12.58 -13.07
C GLY A 321 16.47 -12.47 -13.14
N LEU A 322 15.80 -12.17 -12.02
CA LEU A 322 14.34 -12.08 -11.91
C LEU A 322 13.73 -11.08 -12.92
N LEU A 323 14.42 -9.99 -13.22
CA LEU A 323 13.92 -8.93 -14.09
C LEU A 323 14.50 -8.98 -15.51
N SER A 324 15.25 -10.03 -15.89
CA SER A 324 15.77 -10.15 -17.25
C SER A 324 14.68 -10.57 -18.25
N GLU A 325 14.79 -10.07 -19.50
CA GLU A 325 13.89 -10.48 -20.61
C GLU A 325 13.97 -11.99 -20.87
N GLU A 326 15.16 -12.57 -20.74
CA GLU A 326 15.37 -14.01 -20.94
C GLU A 326 14.59 -14.82 -19.89
N TYR A 327 14.65 -14.42 -18.64
CA TYR A 327 13.88 -15.07 -17.57
C TYR A 327 12.38 -14.88 -17.77
N ALA A 328 11.92 -13.66 -18.08
CA ALA A 328 10.52 -13.38 -18.37
C ALA A 328 9.98 -14.27 -19.52
N THR A 329 10.76 -14.45 -20.58
CA THR A 329 10.42 -15.35 -21.69
C THR A 329 10.32 -16.82 -21.26
N GLN A 330 11.23 -17.29 -20.39
CA GLN A 330 11.15 -18.65 -19.83
C GLN A 330 9.91 -18.82 -18.95
N ARG A 331 9.57 -17.83 -18.15
CA ARG A 331 8.37 -17.87 -17.30
C ARG A 331 7.10 -17.81 -18.15
N ALA A 332 7.05 -16.94 -19.16
CA ALA A 332 5.93 -16.84 -20.11
C ALA A 332 5.66 -18.16 -20.85
N ALA A 333 6.70 -18.91 -21.18
CA ALA A 333 6.56 -20.22 -21.85
C ALA A 333 5.87 -21.30 -20.97
N LEU A 334 5.71 -21.08 -19.67
CA LEU A 334 4.95 -21.95 -18.78
C LEU A 334 3.45 -21.69 -18.79
N ILE A 335 3.01 -20.56 -19.35
CA ILE A 335 1.60 -20.19 -19.43
C ILE A 335 0.96 -20.96 -20.60
N ASP A 336 0.06 -21.88 -20.29
CA ASP A 336 -0.78 -22.55 -21.29
C ASP A 336 -2.08 -21.75 -21.48
N ILE A 337 -2.26 -21.17 -22.68
CA ILE A 337 -3.44 -20.35 -23.02
C ILE A 337 -4.75 -21.13 -22.84
N GLY A 338 -4.72 -22.45 -22.90
CA GLY A 338 -5.88 -23.35 -22.77
C GLY A 338 -6.10 -23.95 -21.40
N ALA A 339 -5.20 -23.74 -20.43
CA ALA A 339 -5.30 -24.38 -19.12
C ALA A 339 -4.59 -23.58 -18.02
N ALA A 340 -5.30 -23.29 -16.95
CA ALA A 340 -4.74 -22.61 -15.78
C ALA A 340 -3.87 -23.55 -14.91
N ILE A 341 -2.80 -23.01 -14.34
CA ILE A 341 -2.09 -23.66 -13.21
C ILE A 341 -3.04 -23.62 -11.99
N SER A 342 -3.58 -24.77 -11.60
CA SER A 342 -4.61 -24.86 -10.56
C SER A 342 -4.39 -26.10 -9.70
N PRO A 343 -4.42 -25.98 -8.35
CA PRO A 343 -4.58 -24.71 -7.62
C PRO A 343 -3.35 -23.80 -7.71
N PRO A 344 -3.46 -22.48 -7.44
CA PRO A 344 -2.35 -21.53 -7.54
C PRO A 344 -1.06 -21.93 -6.81
N ARG A 345 -1.17 -22.67 -5.70
CA ARG A 345 -0.02 -23.19 -4.91
C ARG A 345 0.87 -24.20 -5.66
N GLU A 346 0.39 -24.76 -6.79
CA GLU A 346 1.17 -25.66 -7.64
C GLU A 346 2.00 -24.91 -8.69
N THR A 347 1.94 -23.58 -8.69
CA THR A 347 2.75 -22.74 -9.58
C THR A 347 4.23 -22.98 -9.29
N PRO A 348 5.02 -23.39 -10.30
CA PRO A 348 6.44 -23.67 -10.09
C PRO A 348 7.23 -22.40 -9.81
N VAL A 349 8.14 -22.50 -8.86
CA VAL A 349 9.21 -21.50 -8.68
C VAL A 349 10.16 -21.60 -9.87
N GLY A 350 10.62 -20.46 -10.39
CA GLY A 350 11.62 -20.43 -11.44
C GLY A 350 13.05 -20.45 -10.87
N ASP A 351 14.04 -20.50 -11.77
CA ASP A 351 15.44 -20.39 -11.44
C ASP A 351 16.04 -19.17 -12.17
N PRO A 352 16.15 -18.01 -11.48
CA PRO A 352 16.76 -16.81 -12.05
C PRO A 352 18.27 -16.93 -12.21
N TYR A 353 18.87 -18.00 -11.67
CA TYR A 353 20.28 -18.36 -11.82
C TYR A 353 20.39 -19.71 -12.51
N PRO A 354 20.59 -19.76 -13.84
CA PRO A 354 20.60 -21.04 -14.60
C PRO A 354 21.63 -22.07 -14.14
N PHE A 355 22.36 -21.84 -13.04
CA PHE A 355 23.42 -22.69 -12.51
C PHE A 355 23.40 -22.87 -10.98
N LEU A 356 22.37 -22.35 -10.29
CA LEU A 356 22.23 -22.48 -8.82
C LEU A 356 20.95 -23.27 -8.51
N GLU A 357 21.03 -24.18 -7.54
CA GLU A 357 19.80 -24.78 -7.01
C GLU A 357 18.96 -23.69 -6.34
N PRO A 358 17.67 -23.56 -6.67
CA PRO A 358 16.82 -22.56 -6.04
C PRO A 358 16.77 -22.78 -4.53
N PRO A 359 16.85 -21.71 -3.71
CA PRO A 359 16.63 -21.84 -2.29
C PRO A 359 15.22 -22.36 -2.02
N ILE A 360 15.07 -23.21 -1.01
CA ILE A 360 13.77 -23.72 -0.60
C ILE A 360 13.05 -22.58 0.16
N GLY A 361 12.09 -21.93 -0.51
CA GLY A 361 11.31 -20.85 0.09
C GLY A 361 10.09 -21.35 0.84
N ALA A 362 9.71 -20.65 1.91
CA ALA A 362 8.42 -20.80 2.52
C ALA A 362 7.37 -19.98 1.73
N PRO A 363 6.13 -20.47 1.58
CA PRO A 363 5.07 -19.68 0.96
C PRO A 363 4.81 -18.40 1.76
N ASP A 364 4.29 -17.37 1.08
CA ASP A 364 3.86 -16.14 1.72
C ASP A 364 2.74 -16.42 2.72
N GLY A 365 2.84 -15.81 3.92
CA GLY A 365 1.76 -15.79 4.90
C GLY A 365 0.55 -14.94 4.43
N GLU A 366 -0.55 -15.04 5.16
CA GLU A 366 -1.66 -14.10 4.99
C GLU A 366 -1.23 -12.72 5.50
N GLU A 367 -1.37 -11.70 4.66
CA GLU A 367 -1.06 -10.31 4.98
C GLU A 367 -2.34 -9.52 5.24
N SER A 368 -2.26 -8.57 6.15
CA SER A 368 -3.40 -7.82 6.66
C SER A 368 -3.88 -6.72 5.69
N PRO A 369 -5.18 -6.38 5.65
CA PRO A 369 -5.79 -5.48 4.65
C PRO A 369 -5.57 -3.99 4.88
N SER A 370 -4.90 -3.56 5.94
CA SER A 370 -4.61 -2.15 6.22
C SER A 370 -3.43 -1.68 5.39
N THR A 371 -3.44 -0.47 4.94
CA THR A 371 -2.35 0.22 4.21
C THR A 371 -2.97 1.46 3.54
N THR A 372 -2.18 2.44 3.21
CA THR A 372 -2.58 3.64 2.46
C THR A 372 -1.62 3.94 1.32
N HIS A 373 -2.06 4.71 0.33
CA HIS A 373 -1.22 5.13 -0.79
C HIS A 373 -1.40 6.61 -1.13
N ILE A 374 -0.30 7.24 -1.52
CA ILE A 374 -0.19 8.65 -1.89
C ILE A 374 0.56 8.76 -3.21
N SER A 375 -0.02 9.46 -4.18
CA SER A 375 0.60 9.83 -5.46
C SER A 375 0.71 11.35 -5.53
N VAL A 376 1.88 11.87 -5.89
CA VAL A 376 2.12 13.32 -6.06
C VAL A 376 2.92 13.58 -7.32
N LEU A 377 2.55 14.65 -8.04
CA LEU A 377 3.29 15.13 -9.20
C LEU A 377 3.32 16.66 -9.17
N ASP A 378 4.49 17.27 -9.41
CA ASP A 378 4.64 18.73 -9.52
C ASP A 378 4.83 19.21 -10.97
N ALA A 379 4.75 20.51 -11.17
CA ALA A 379 4.93 21.15 -12.48
C ALA A 379 6.32 20.96 -13.10
N ALA A 380 7.32 20.61 -12.31
CA ALA A 380 8.67 20.34 -12.82
C ALA A 380 8.80 18.90 -13.34
N GLY A 381 7.81 18.05 -13.09
CA GLY A 381 7.81 16.62 -13.45
C GLY A 381 8.49 15.75 -12.41
N ASN A 382 8.64 16.21 -11.14
CA ASN A 382 9.00 15.33 -10.04
C ASN A 382 7.76 14.55 -9.60
N ALA A 383 7.88 13.25 -9.58
CA ALA A 383 6.84 12.33 -9.13
C ALA A 383 7.24 11.60 -7.86
N VAL A 384 6.30 11.48 -6.93
CA VAL A 384 6.47 10.74 -5.68
C VAL A 384 5.29 9.80 -5.49
N ALA A 385 5.57 8.51 -5.26
CA ALA A 385 4.60 7.49 -4.90
C ALA A 385 4.98 6.93 -3.53
N ILE A 386 4.07 7.03 -2.53
CA ILE A 386 4.28 6.49 -1.18
C ILE A 386 3.22 5.44 -0.88
N THR A 387 3.66 4.28 -0.40
CA THR A 387 2.75 3.34 0.27
C THR A 387 3.24 3.16 1.70
N GLN A 388 2.40 3.52 2.68
CA GLN A 388 2.70 3.47 4.10
C GLN A 388 1.63 2.70 4.87
N THR A 389 1.99 2.16 6.04
CA THR A 389 1.12 1.22 6.75
C THR A 389 1.49 1.09 8.22
N ILE A 390 0.54 0.60 9.02
CA ILE A 390 0.76 -0.02 10.32
C ILE A 390 0.49 -1.53 10.29
N SER A 391 0.37 -2.13 9.11
CA SER A 391 0.08 -3.52 8.76
C SER A 391 -1.39 -3.91 8.90
N SER A 392 -1.89 -4.33 10.05
CA SER A 392 -3.32 -4.58 10.28
C SER A 392 -4.07 -3.30 10.58
N PHE A 393 -5.41 -3.30 10.46
CA PHE A 393 -6.20 -2.20 11.00
C PHE A 393 -5.89 -2.00 12.48
N TRP A 394 -5.56 -0.76 12.84
CA TRP A 394 -5.16 -0.34 14.20
C TRP A 394 -3.82 -0.94 14.66
N GLY A 395 -3.02 -1.53 13.76
CA GLY A 395 -1.69 -2.07 14.03
C GLY A 395 -1.67 -3.12 15.13
N SER A 396 -0.74 -2.98 16.08
CA SER A 396 -0.66 -3.82 17.27
C SER A 396 -1.79 -3.57 18.28
N GLN A 397 -2.63 -2.56 18.02
CA GLN A 397 -3.65 -2.04 18.91
C GLN A 397 -3.08 -1.27 20.14
N ASP A 398 -1.77 -1.06 20.19
CA ASP A 398 -1.16 -0.22 21.21
C ASP A 398 -1.12 1.24 20.75
N MET A 399 -1.75 2.14 21.50
CA MET A 399 -1.63 3.58 21.32
C MET A 399 -0.68 4.15 22.36
N ILE A 400 0.28 4.96 21.93
CA ILE A 400 1.29 5.55 22.82
C ILE A 400 0.67 6.64 23.70
N HIS A 401 0.76 6.45 25.01
CA HIS A 401 0.20 7.35 26.03
C HIS A 401 0.74 8.78 25.92
N GLY A 402 -0.17 9.75 25.82
CA GLY A 402 0.12 11.19 25.74
C GLY A 402 0.66 11.65 24.40
N TYR A 403 0.68 10.74 23.38
CA TYR A 403 1.11 11.04 22.02
C TYR A 403 0.12 10.56 20.94
N GLY A 404 -0.93 9.83 21.30
CA GLY A 404 -2.13 9.60 20.51
C GLY A 404 -1.95 8.91 19.16
N PHE A 405 -0.89 8.11 18.96
CA PHE A 405 -0.66 7.36 17.72
C PHE A 405 -0.54 5.86 17.98
N PHE A 406 -0.99 5.05 17.03
CA PHE A 406 -0.90 3.59 17.07
C PHE A 406 0.45 3.09 16.58
N MET A 407 0.88 1.95 17.14
CA MET A 407 2.06 1.22 16.71
C MET A 407 1.70 0.18 15.63
N ASN A 408 2.66 -0.12 14.75
CA ASN A 408 2.50 -1.17 13.76
C ASN A 408 2.48 -2.57 14.38
N ASN A 409 1.98 -3.55 13.62
CA ASN A 409 2.12 -4.98 13.97
C ASN A 409 2.85 -5.76 12.87
N GLU A 410 3.90 -5.18 12.31
CA GLU A 410 4.67 -5.76 11.20
C GLU A 410 5.42 -7.03 11.55
N PHE A 411 5.57 -7.36 12.84
CA PHE A 411 6.36 -8.53 13.26
C PHE A 411 5.78 -9.84 12.73
N HIS A 412 4.44 -9.95 12.59
CA HIS A 412 3.78 -11.15 12.06
C HIS A 412 4.04 -11.38 10.56
N ASN A 413 4.62 -10.43 9.85
CA ASN A 413 5.04 -10.57 8.46
C ASN A 413 6.35 -11.36 8.29
N PHE A 414 7.07 -11.67 9.38
CA PHE A 414 8.13 -12.67 9.34
C PHE A 414 7.58 -14.09 9.22
N ASN A 415 8.37 -14.96 8.63
CA ASN A 415 8.08 -16.40 8.67
C ASN A 415 8.49 -16.94 10.04
N SER A 416 7.63 -17.75 10.67
CA SER A 416 8.00 -18.53 11.84
C SER A 416 9.16 -19.48 11.48
N PHE A 417 10.07 -19.70 12.42
CA PHE A 417 11.19 -20.61 12.21
C PHE A 417 10.67 -22.04 11.92
N ASN A 418 11.15 -22.60 10.82
CA ASN A 418 10.91 -23.98 10.45
C ASN A 418 12.25 -24.71 10.36
N PRO A 419 12.53 -25.70 11.22
CA PRO A 419 13.79 -26.43 11.19
C PRO A 419 14.07 -27.19 9.88
N ASP A 420 13.02 -27.46 9.08
CA ASP A 420 13.15 -28.06 7.76
C ASP A 420 13.52 -27.02 6.67
N LEU A 421 13.43 -25.71 7.00
CA LEU A 421 13.72 -24.57 6.12
C LEU A 421 14.53 -23.51 6.89
N PRO A 422 15.71 -23.85 7.44
CA PRO A 422 16.44 -22.98 8.36
C PRO A 422 16.93 -21.68 7.71
N ASP A 423 17.14 -21.69 6.39
CA ASP A 423 17.67 -20.58 5.60
C ASP A 423 16.59 -19.82 4.82
N ALA A 424 15.31 -19.98 5.21
CA ALA A 424 14.24 -19.23 4.57
C ALA A 424 14.49 -17.72 4.64
N VAL A 425 14.37 -17.02 3.50
CA VAL A 425 14.82 -15.63 3.35
C VAL A 425 14.12 -14.62 4.28
N ASN A 426 12.92 -14.93 4.77
CA ASN A 426 12.11 -14.04 5.61
C ASN A 426 11.99 -14.51 7.07
N VAL A 427 12.94 -15.29 7.59
CA VAL A 427 12.96 -15.65 9.02
C VAL A 427 13.41 -14.47 9.88
N VAL A 428 12.97 -14.49 11.15
CA VAL A 428 13.26 -13.45 12.14
C VAL A 428 14.76 -13.33 12.39
N ALA A 429 15.26 -12.09 12.41
CA ALA A 429 16.60 -11.75 12.90
C ALA A 429 16.60 -10.33 13.50
N PRO A 430 17.49 -10.03 14.48
CA PRO A 430 17.61 -8.69 15.04
C PRO A 430 17.86 -7.63 13.96
N TYR A 431 17.09 -6.55 13.99
CA TYR A 431 17.18 -5.39 13.08
C TYR A 431 16.88 -5.70 11.60
N LYS A 432 16.35 -6.87 11.30
CA LYS A 432 15.89 -7.25 9.97
C LYS A 432 14.50 -6.67 9.70
N ARG A 433 14.25 -6.32 8.44
CA ARG A 433 12.94 -5.88 7.95
C ARG A 433 12.10 -7.08 7.56
N PRO A 434 10.87 -7.22 8.03
CA PRO A 434 9.95 -8.25 7.53
C PRO A 434 9.59 -7.98 6.07
N ARG A 435 9.30 -9.04 5.31
CA ARG A 435 8.81 -8.92 3.94
C ARG A 435 7.36 -8.46 3.91
N THR A 436 7.00 -7.56 2.97
CA THR A 436 5.61 -7.13 2.73
C THR A 436 5.32 -6.92 1.23
N VAL A 437 4.13 -6.42 0.90
CA VAL A 437 3.63 -6.32 -0.48
C VAL A 437 3.45 -4.89 -0.99
N LEU A 438 4.01 -3.89 -0.34
CA LEU A 438 3.96 -2.51 -0.81
C LEU A 438 4.54 -2.40 -2.23
N ALA A 439 3.86 -1.67 -3.12
CA ALA A 439 4.29 -1.51 -4.51
C ALA A 439 3.94 -0.12 -5.08
N PRO A 440 4.37 0.99 -4.44
CA PRO A 440 4.26 2.30 -5.07
C PRO A 440 5.05 2.29 -6.37
N THR A 441 4.47 2.84 -7.44
CA THR A 441 5.00 2.74 -8.80
C THR A 441 4.86 4.06 -9.55
N VAL A 442 5.87 4.39 -10.35
CA VAL A 442 5.85 5.51 -11.30
C VAL A 442 6.12 4.97 -12.70
N VAL A 443 5.37 5.44 -13.70
CA VAL A 443 5.55 5.03 -15.10
C VAL A 443 5.94 6.25 -15.93
N ARG A 444 6.96 6.08 -16.79
CA ARG A 444 7.38 7.06 -17.78
C ARG A 444 7.10 6.54 -19.20
N ASN A 445 6.74 7.46 -20.09
CA ASN A 445 6.61 7.15 -21.51
C ASN A 445 7.98 6.96 -22.19
N PRO A 446 8.05 6.52 -23.45
CA PRO A 446 9.30 6.37 -24.19
C PRO A 446 10.11 7.67 -24.32
N GLU A 447 9.48 8.84 -24.20
CA GLU A 447 10.13 10.15 -24.21
C GLU A 447 10.73 10.52 -22.84
N GLY A 448 10.54 9.67 -21.82
CA GLY A 448 11.06 9.85 -20.46
C GLY A 448 10.21 10.77 -19.58
N GLN A 449 9.00 11.13 -19.99
CA GLN A 449 8.07 11.93 -19.18
C GLN A 449 7.25 11.03 -18.25
N VAL A 450 6.99 11.48 -17.03
CA VAL A 450 6.06 10.80 -16.12
C VAL A 450 4.65 10.85 -16.71
N VAL A 451 4.03 9.69 -16.87
CA VAL A 451 2.64 9.56 -17.36
C VAL A 451 1.69 8.97 -16.33
N LEU A 452 2.21 8.16 -15.38
CA LEU A 452 1.37 7.56 -14.34
C LEU A 452 2.13 7.49 -13.02
N VAL A 453 1.48 7.90 -11.93
CA VAL A 453 1.91 7.67 -10.54
C VAL A 453 0.81 6.88 -9.86
N ILE A 454 1.13 5.72 -9.30
CA ILE A 454 0.10 4.77 -8.87
C ILE A 454 0.53 3.92 -7.68
N GLY A 455 -0.44 3.53 -6.89
CA GLY A 455 -0.36 2.47 -5.91
C GLY A 455 -1.69 2.28 -5.21
N THR A 456 -1.72 1.33 -4.30
CA THR A 456 -2.95 0.92 -3.63
C THR A 456 -2.63 0.32 -2.27
N PRO A 457 -3.51 0.45 -1.27
CA PRO A 457 -3.60 -0.49 -0.17
C PRO A 457 -4.19 -1.84 -0.63
N GLY A 458 -4.23 -2.84 0.26
CA GLY A 458 -4.95 -4.08 -0.01
C GLY A 458 -4.16 -5.36 0.25
N ALA A 459 -3.10 -5.33 1.05
CA ALA A 459 -2.27 -6.49 1.39
C ALA A 459 -1.85 -7.29 0.14
N GLY A 460 -1.97 -8.62 0.14
CA GLY A 460 -1.58 -9.48 -0.97
C GLY A 460 -2.24 -9.19 -2.33
N ARG A 461 -3.23 -8.28 -2.39
CA ARG A 461 -3.91 -7.84 -3.63
C ARG A 461 -3.20 -6.66 -4.28
N ILE A 462 -2.28 -5.99 -3.58
CA ILE A 462 -1.57 -4.79 -4.08
C ILE A 462 -0.90 -5.04 -5.45
N PRO A 463 -0.06 -6.07 -5.65
CA PRO A 463 0.59 -6.26 -6.93
C PRO A 463 -0.39 -6.50 -8.08
N SER A 464 -1.42 -7.32 -7.85
CA SER A 464 -2.40 -7.63 -8.89
C SER A 464 -3.22 -6.41 -9.29
N THR A 465 -3.59 -5.57 -8.33
CA THR A 465 -4.37 -4.35 -8.58
C THR A 465 -3.53 -3.30 -9.33
N VAL A 466 -2.25 -3.14 -8.99
CA VAL A 466 -1.33 -2.23 -9.71
C VAL A 466 -1.11 -2.73 -11.14
N VAL A 467 -0.78 -4.01 -11.34
CA VAL A 467 -0.56 -4.59 -12.68
C VAL A 467 -1.80 -4.43 -13.57
N GLN A 468 -2.99 -4.80 -13.08
CA GLN A 468 -4.23 -4.67 -13.85
C GLN A 468 -4.52 -3.23 -14.26
N THR A 469 -4.25 -2.26 -13.40
CA THR A 469 -4.51 -0.86 -13.73
C THR A 469 -3.50 -0.33 -14.76
N ILE A 470 -2.23 -0.71 -14.64
CA ILE A 470 -1.21 -0.38 -15.66
C ILE A 470 -1.59 -1.00 -17.01
N VAL A 471 -1.99 -2.27 -17.06
CA VAL A 471 -2.46 -2.95 -18.28
C VAL A 471 -3.71 -2.28 -18.84
N ASN A 472 -4.68 -1.94 -18.00
CA ASN A 472 -5.90 -1.28 -18.44
C ASN A 472 -5.61 0.08 -19.11
N VAL A 473 -4.69 0.85 -18.57
CA VAL A 473 -4.30 2.14 -19.15
C VAL A 473 -3.44 1.97 -20.40
N ILE A 474 -2.41 1.11 -20.36
CA ILE A 474 -1.41 1.02 -21.45
C ILE A 474 -1.90 0.13 -22.61
N ASP A 475 -2.41 -1.08 -22.34
CA ASP A 475 -2.81 -2.02 -23.40
C ASP A 475 -4.23 -1.75 -23.91
N PHE A 476 -5.14 -1.37 -23.02
CA PHE A 476 -6.55 -1.18 -23.41
C PHE A 476 -6.94 0.28 -23.60
N GLY A 477 -6.02 1.23 -23.31
CA GLY A 477 -6.26 2.67 -23.52
C GLY A 477 -7.43 3.22 -22.70
N MET A 478 -7.67 2.65 -21.52
CA MET A 478 -8.75 3.11 -20.65
C MET A 478 -8.38 4.45 -19.99
N GLU A 479 -9.36 5.33 -19.87
CA GLU A 479 -9.25 6.50 -18.98
C GLU A 479 -8.92 6.04 -17.55
N LEU A 480 -8.12 6.82 -16.81
CA LEU A 480 -7.66 6.41 -15.48
C LEU A 480 -8.82 6.11 -14.52
N GLU A 481 -9.86 6.92 -14.55
CA GLU A 481 -11.07 6.74 -13.75
C GLU A 481 -11.73 5.38 -14.01
N ASP A 482 -11.93 5.04 -15.29
CA ASP A 482 -12.50 3.77 -15.71
C ASP A 482 -11.59 2.59 -15.35
N ALA A 483 -10.27 2.76 -15.52
CA ALA A 483 -9.29 1.74 -15.16
C ALA A 483 -9.27 1.46 -13.64
N ILE A 484 -9.49 2.47 -12.80
CA ILE A 484 -9.60 2.34 -11.34
C ILE A 484 -10.95 1.71 -10.95
N ALA A 485 -12.05 2.15 -11.57
CA ALA A 485 -13.40 1.65 -11.30
C ALA A 485 -13.62 0.21 -11.78
N ALA A 486 -12.92 -0.22 -12.85
CA ALA A 486 -13.04 -1.57 -13.38
C ALA A 486 -12.87 -2.62 -12.28
N PRO A 487 -13.71 -3.68 -12.26
CA PRO A 487 -13.58 -4.80 -11.34
C PRO A 487 -12.17 -5.39 -11.32
N LYS A 488 -11.72 -5.77 -10.15
CA LYS A 488 -10.40 -6.34 -9.92
C LYS A 488 -10.49 -7.84 -9.64
N PHE A 489 -9.37 -8.52 -9.89
CA PHE A 489 -9.19 -9.91 -9.47
C PHE A 489 -7.81 -10.07 -8.83
N THR A 490 -7.61 -11.16 -8.12
CA THR A 490 -6.29 -11.50 -7.58
C THR A 490 -6.06 -12.99 -7.59
N SER A 491 -4.85 -13.36 -8.01
CA SER A 491 -4.35 -14.74 -7.98
C SER A 491 -2.89 -14.74 -7.58
N ARG A 492 -2.53 -15.54 -6.59
CA ARG A 492 -1.15 -15.72 -6.14
C ARG A 492 -0.99 -17.08 -5.47
N VAL A 493 0.24 -17.53 -5.30
CA VAL A 493 0.55 -18.84 -4.73
C VAL A 493 -0.07 -19.07 -3.34
N GLY A 494 -0.17 -18.02 -2.51
CA GLY A 494 -0.77 -18.11 -1.18
C GLY A 494 -2.31 -18.24 -1.17
N TYR A 495 -2.99 -17.98 -2.30
CA TYR A 495 -4.44 -18.07 -2.37
C TYR A 495 -4.90 -19.42 -2.94
N PRO A 496 -5.97 -20.01 -2.38
CA PRO A 496 -6.49 -21.27 -2.90
C PRO A 496 -7.22 -21.13 -4.24
N VAL A 497 -7.70 -19.93 -4.55
CA VAL A 497 -8.61 -19.63 -5.67
C VAL A 497 -8.23 -18.30 -6.35
N LEU A 498 -8.78 -18.07 -7.53
CA LEU A 498 -8.84 -16.77 -8.18
C LEU A 498 -10.01 -15.98 -7.58
N HIS A 499 -9.72 -14.97 -6.75
CA HIS A 499 -10.75 -14.07 -6.24
C HIS A 499 -11.10 -13.04 -7.30
N MET A 500 -12.39 -12.85 -7.54
CA MET A 500 -12.92 -11.88 -8.51
C MET A 500 -13.93 -10.95 -7.84
N GLU A 501 -13.78 -9.65 -8.09
CA GLU A 501 -14.71 -8.62 -7.66
C GLU A 501 -16.03 -8.70 -8.43
N GLY A 502 -17.14 -8.27 -7.85
CA GLY A 502 -18.41 -8.16 -8.56
C GLY A 502 -18.31 -7.21 -9.76
N GLY A 503 -19.02 -7.56 -10.85
CA GLY A 503 -19.04 -6.76 -12.09
C GLY A 503 -18.51 -7.48 -13.32
N TYR A 504 -17.88 -8.63 -13.17
CA TYR A 504 -17.59 -9.52 -14.31
C TYR A 504 -18.85 -10.28 -14.76
N SER A 505 -18.96 -10.55 -16.07
CA SER A 505 -20.09 -11.31 -16.60
C SER A 505 -20.04 -12.78 -16.20
N GLU A 506 -21.20 -13.43 -16.10
CA GLU A 506 -21.27 -14.89 -15.87
C GLU A 506 -20.55 -15.68 -16.97
N GLU A 507 -20.54 -15.16 -18.22
CA GLU A 507 -19.84 -15.77 -19.35
C GLU A 507 -18.32 -15.71 -19.16
N THR A 508 -17.78 -14.58 -18.66
CA THR A 508 -16.36 -14.43 -18.33
C THR A 508 -15.95 -15.40 -17.22
N ILE A 509 -16.74 -15.50 -16.16
CA ILE A 509 -16.48 -16.40 -15.04
C ILE A 509 -16.49 -17.86 -15.51
N ALA A 510 -17.54 -18.27 -16.24
CA ALA A 510 -17.66 -19.64 -16.76
C ALA A 510 -16.51 -20.01 -17.72
N ALA A 511 -16.03 -19.07 -18.53
CA ALA A 511 -14.88 -19.27 -19.41
C ALA A 511 -13.57 -19.48 -18.62
N LEU A 512 -13.36 -18.73 -17.54
CA LEU A 512 -12.21 -18.90 -16.64
C LEU A 512 -12.26 -20.25 -15.91
N GLU A 513 -13.44 -20.66 -15.43
CA GLU A 513 -13.64 -21.99 -14.84
C GLU A 513 -13.38 -23.12 -15.85
N ALA A 514 -13.79 -22.92 -17.12
CA ALA A 514 -13.50 -23.87 -18.19
C ALA A 514 -12.01 -24.03 -18.49
N LEU A 515 -11.20 -22.97 -18.27
CA LEU A 515 -9.74 -23.02 -18.31
C LEU A 515 -9.13 -23.72 -17.08
N GLY A 516 -9.92 -24.03 -16.06
CA GLY A 516 -9.48 -24.72 -14.83
C GLY A 516 -9.19 -23.81 -13.65
N HIS A 517 -9.46 -22.49 -13.75
CA HIS A 517 -9.42 -21.63 -12.56
C HIS A 517 -10.49 -22.05 -11.55
N GLN A 518 -10.12 -22.09 -10.28
CA GLN A 518 -11.09 -22.14 -9.19
C GLN A 518 -11.44 -20.69 -8.86
N VAL A 519 -12.68 -20.27 -9.14
CA VAL A 519 -13.10 -18.88 -9.00
C VAL A 519 -13.89 -18.67 -7.72
N ASP A 520 -13.56 -17.62 -6.96
CA ASP A 520 -14.40 -17.04 -5.92
C ASP A 520 -14.90 -15.66 -6.38
N ASN A 521 -16.18 -15.57 -6.71
CA ASN A 521 -16.86 -14.36 -7.17
C ASN A 521 -17.92 -13.84 -6.17
N ASN A 522 -17.76 -14.17 -4.88
CA ASN A 522 -18.70 -13.74 -3.83
C ASN A 522 -18.46 -12.32 -3.32
N HIS A 523 -17.52 -11.60 -3.92
CA HIS A 523 -17.20 -10.21 -3.58
C HIS A 523 -18.21 -9.22 -4.18
N GLY A 524 -18.42 -8.10 -3.46
CA GLY A 524 -19.27 -7.01 -3.94
C GLY A 524 -18.66 -6.24 -5.11
N VAL A 525 -19.42 -5.31 -5.67
CA VAL A 525 -18.93 -4.30 -6.63
C VAL A 525 -18.22 -3.20 -5.83
N LEU A 526 -17.06 -2.74 -6.29
CA LEU A 526 -16.19 -1.78 -5.59
C LEU A 526 -15.87 -2.24 -4.16
N ASP A 527 -15.56 -3.53 -4.04
CA ASP A 527 -15.31 -4.17 -2.75
C ASP A 527 -13.97 -3.71 -2.14
N TYR A 528 -14.02 -3.27 -0.89
CA TYR A 528 -12.88 -2.85 -0.09
C TYR A 528 -11.72 -3.88 -0.08
N PHE A 529 -12.04 -5.17 -0.24
CA PHE A 529 -11.06 -6.27 -0.29
C PHE A 529 -9.99 -6.04 -1.38
N PHE A 530 -10.35 -5.49 -2.54
CA PHE A 530 -9.42 -5.29 -3.67
C PHE A 530 -8.57 -4.02 -3.58
N GLY A 531 -8.57 -3.36 -2.43
CA GLY A 531 -7.72 -2.20 -2.17
C GLY A 531 -8.40 -0.87 -2.46
N GLY A 532 -7.60 0.11 -2.85
CA GLY A 532 -8.08 1.48 -3.07
C GLY A 532 -7.02 2.30 -3.80
N ILE A 533 -7.01 2.21 -5.13
CA ILE A 533 -6.00 2.89 -5.97
C ILE A 533 -6.15 4.40 -5.82
N ASN A 534 -5.04 5.07 -5.57
CA ASN A 534 -4.92 6.52 -5.67
C ASN A 534 -3.83 6.80 -6.72
N ALA A 535 -4.19 7.45 -7.81
CA ALA A 535 -3.29 7.58 -8.95
C ALA A 535 -3.41 8.94 -9.65
N ILE A 536 -2.38 9.29 -10.39
CA ILE A 536 -2.31 10.49 -11.23
C ILE A 536 -1.88 10.05 -12.61
N ILE A 537 -2.62 10.46 -13.65
CA ILE A 537 -2.21 10.34 -15.05
C ILE A 537 -1.90 11.72 -15.63
N VAL A 538 -1.00 11.75 -16.62
CA VAL A 538 -0.66 12.99 -17.34
C VAL A 538 -0.93 12.78 -18.82
N GLU A 539 -1.80 13.62 -19.37
CA GLU A 539 -2.14 13.63 -20.78
C GLU A 539 -2.14 15.07 -21.30
N ASP A 540 -1.44 15.33 -22.39
CA ASP A 540 -1.32 16.66 -23.02
C ASP A 540 -0.95 17.80 -22.03
N GLY A 541 -0.18 17.47 -20.99
CA GLY A 541 0.25 18.41 -19.95
C GLY A 541 -0.78 18.71 -18.86
N VAL A 542 -1.93 18.03 -18.88
CA VAL A 542 -2.93 18.05 -17.82
C VAL A 542 -2.72 16.85 -16.92
N MET A 543 -2.69 17.08 -15.62
CA MET A 543 -2.62 16.05 -14.58
C MET A 543 -4.05 15.74 -14.13
N THR A 544 -4.47 14.50 -14.23
CA THR A 544 -5.75 14.02 -13.67
C THR A 544 -5.45 13.14 -12.49
N GLY A 545 -5.88 13.55 -11.30
CA GLY A 545 -5.80 12.78 -10.07
C GLY A 545 -7.11 12.07 -9.79
N VAL A 546 -7.04 10.80 -9.39
CA VAL A 546 -8.20 9.98 -9.04
C VAL A 546 -7.97 9.31 -7.69
N GLY A 547 -8.86 9.60 -6.73
CA GLY A 547 -8.97 8.88 -5.47
C GLY A 547 -9.78 7.60 -5.62
N SER A 548 -9.59 6.68 -4.70
CA SER A 548 -10.24 5.37 -4.76
C SER A 548 -11.74 5.41 -4.48
N PHE A 549 -12.52 4.75 -5.32
CA PHE A 549 -13.96 4.52 -5.12
C PHE A 549 -14.27 3.41 -4.11
N ARG A 550 -13.28 2.59 -3.74
CA ARG A 550 -13.42 1.49 -2.77
C ARG A 550 -13.11 1.92 -1.35
N ARG A 551 -12.57 3.14 -1.17
CA ARG A 551 -12.20 3.76 0.11
C ARG A 551 -12.54 5.26 0.06
N ALA A 552 -12.25 6.01 1.11
CA ALA A 552 -12.48 7.46 1.15
C ALA A 552 -11.41 8.28 0.38
N GLY A 553 -10.91 7.74 -0.74
CA GLY A 553 -9.85 8.40 -1.51
C GLY A 553 -10.28 9.73 -2.08
N GLY A 554 -9.35 10.67 -2.22
CA GLY A 554 -9.60 11.97 -2.83
C GLY A 554 -8.37 12.51 -3.56
N ALA A 555 -8.61 13.41 -4.50
CA ALA A 555 -7.56 14.13 -5.22
C ALA A 555 -7.66 15.64 -4.99
N ALA A 556 -6.55 16.34 -5.13
CA ALA A 556 -6.51 17.79 -5.07
C ALA A 556 -5.50 18.34 -6.09
N GLY A 557 -5.99 19.11 -7.05
CA GLY A 557 -5.22 19.74 -8.10
C GLY A 557 -4.82 21.17 -7.76
N TRP A 558 -3.73 21.64 -8.37
CA TRP A 558 -3.32 23.04 -8.36
C TRP A 558 -3.07 23.53 -9.79
N GLU A 559 -3.66 24.69 -10.15
CA GLU A 559 -3.58 25.34 -11.47
C GLU A 559 -2.63 26.53 -11.51
#